data_0b893e2857b2795b893d9b14312e18f3
#
_entry.id   0b893e2857b2795b893d9b14312e18f3
#
_cell.length_a   1.000
_cell.length_b   1.000
_cell.length_c   1.000
_cell.angle_alpha   90.00
_cell.angle_beta   90.00
_cell.angle_gamma   90.00
#
_symmetry.space_group_name_H-M   'P 1'
#
loop_
_entity.id
_entity.type
_entity.pdbx_description
1 polymer ?
#
loop_
_entity_poly.entity_id
_entity_poly.type
_entity_poly.pdbx_seq_one_letter_code
_entity_poly.pdbx_strand_id
1 'polypeptide(L)'
;MLLFSMMISLVLAAQGDIVISEIMYNPDGPTLGEDESCEWVELCNIGPAPVELGGMMLSDPGNQLFLDPHTLGPGERVVVPADIEAFTGAYGHGIDVVSWDGVWTKLSNSGDQLILYSSAGAVLDELSYSDTWGVEEGDTRSDADGRGSSLEKMDLAGPNVESNWAPSVDFSCPVADPEDGSPVCWGTPGAPNTVETSAP
;
A
#
# COMPACT_ATOMS: atom_id res chain seq x y z
N MET A 1 12.68 -33.36 41.92
CA MET A 1 12.44 -33.34 40.46
C MET A 1 11.48 -32.17 40.16
N LEU A 2 12.03 -30.98 39.91
CA LEU A 2 11.21 -29.79 39.61
C LEU A 2 10.82 -29.82 38.13
N LEU A 3 9.52 -29.91 37.86
CA LEU A 3 8.96 -29.70 36.52
C LEU A 3 8.94 -28.19 36.24
N PHE A 4 9.82 -27.74 35.37
CA PHE A 4 9.77 -26.40 34.77
C PHE A 4 8.63 -26.39 33.74
N SER A 5 7.47 -25.84 34.10
CA SER A 5 6.39 -25.57 33.16
C SER A 5 6.80 -24.35 32.33
N MET A 6 7.22 -24.58 31.08
CA MET A 6 7.46 -23.53 30.10
C MET A 6 6.11 -23.05 29.64
N MET A 7 5.61 -21.94 30.18
CA MET A 7 4.49 -21.23 29.62
C MET A 7 4.95 -20.58 28.31
N ILE A 8 4.59 -21.18 27.17
CA ILE A 8 4.63 -20.51 25.88
C ILE A 8 3.48 -19.50 25.92
N SER A 9 3.82 -18.24 26.17
CA SER A 9 2.89 -17.13 25.98
C SER A 9 2.70 -16.99 24.47
N LEU A 10 1.60 -17.52 23.95
CA LEU A 10 1.16 -17.22 22.60
C LEU A 10 0.71 -15.75 22.64
N VAL A 11 1.58 -14.84 22.25
CA VAL A 11 1.20 -13.46 21.97
C VAL A 11 0.33 -13.57 20.72
N LEU A 12 -0.99 -13.53 20.91
CA LEU A 12 -1.91 -13.28 19.80
C LEU A 12 -1.56 -11.85 19.34
N ALA A 13 -0.87 -11.72 18.22
CA ALA A 13 -0.72 -10.43 17.57
C ALA A 13 -2.14 -9.87 17.38
N ALA A 14 -2.37 -8.68 17.86
CA ALA A 14 -3.62 -7.99 17.61
C ALA A 14 -3.67 -7.74 16.10
N GLN A 15 -4.62 -8.32 15.40
CA GLN A 15 -4.75 -8.21 13.94
C GLN A 15 -5.04 -6.78 13.46
N GLY A 16 -5.21 -5.81 14.36
CA GLY A 16 -5.41 -4.40 14.07
C GLY A 16 -4.13 -3.59 13.82
N ASP A 17 -2.97 -4.28 13.66
CA ASP A 17 -1.67 -3.63 13.51
C ASP A 17 -1.23 -3.52 12.03
N ILE A 18 -2.01 -4.02 11.07
CA ILE A 18 -1.75 -3.86 9.64
C ILE A 18 -2.63 -2.73 9.10
N VAL A 19 -1.99 -1.75 8.46
CA VAL A 19 -2.66 -0.59 7.86
C VAL A 19 -2.30 -0.46 6.38
N ILE A 20 -3.17 0.17 5.60
CA ILE A 20 -2.87 0.63 4.25
C ILE A 20 -2.02 1.90 4.41
N SER A 21 -0.78 1.86 3.92
CA SER A 21 0.20 2.95 4.08
C SER A 21 0.38 3.81 2.83
N GLU A 22 0.17 3.21 1.65
CA GLU A 22 0.38 3.88 0.37
C GLU A 22 -0.47 3.21 -0.72
N ILE A 23 -0.93 3.99 -1.70
CA ILE A 23 -1.64 3.46 -2.89
C ILE A 23 -1.18 4.15 -4.17
N MET A 24 -1.03 3.39 -5.23
CA MET A 24 -0.91 3.89 -6.61
C MET A 24 -2.22 3.56 -7.32
N TYR A 25 -3.15 4.51 -7.36
CA TYR A 25 -4.49 4.30 -7.91
C TYR A 25 -4.66 4.83 -9.34
N ASN A 26 -3.81 5.75 -9.76
CA ASN A 26 -3.82 6.33 -11.10
C ASN A 26 -2.39 6.58 -11.59
N PRO A 27 -1.65 5.51 -11.95
CA PRO A 27 -0.30 5.64 -12.49
C PRO A 27 -0.31 6.42 -13.81
N ASP A 28 0.84 7.02 -14.18
CA ASP A 28 0.98 7.68 -15.48
C ASP A 28 1.00 6.65 -16.62
N GLY A 29 -0.20 6.34 -17.15
CA GLY A 29 -0.44 5.33 -18.16
C GLY A 29 0.39 5.47 -19.45
N PRO A 30 0.61 6.68 -20.02
CA PRO A 30 1.47 6.85 -21.18
C PRO A 30 2.89 6.32 -21.01
N THR A 31 3.39 6.32 -19.79
CA THR A 31 4.80 6.00 -19.51
C THR A 31 4.99 4.66 -18.81
N LEU A 32 4.06 4.26 -17.94
CA LEU A 32 4.13 3.02 -17.16
C LEU A 32 3.40 1.83 -17.81
N GLY A 33 2.51 2.06 -18.77
CA GLY A 33 1.71 1.02 -19.43
C GLY A 33 0.23 1.11 -19.10
N GLU A 34 -0.47 -0.04 -19.16
CA GLU A 34 -1.89 -0.05 -18.84
C GLU A 34 -2.11 0.26 -17.35
N ASP A 35 -2.95 1.25 -17.08
CA ASP A 35 -3.33 1.76 -15.78
C ASP A 35 -3.58 0.64 -14.75
N GLU A 36 -4.52 -0.25 -15.06
CA GLU A 36 -4.91 -1.37 -14.21
C GLU A 36 -3.76 -2.35 -13.86
N SER A 37 -2.71 -2.42 -14.64
CA SER A 37 -1.56 -3.32 -14.39
C SER A 37 -0.49 -2.68 -13.51
N CYS A 38 -0.46 -1.34 -13.45
CA CYS A 38 0.54 -0.58 -12.71
C CYS A 38 0.02 -0.07 -11.35
N GLU A 39 -1.22 -0.42 -11.00
CA GLU A 39 -1.81 -0.15 -9.68
C GLU A 39 -1.18 -1.03 -8.61
N TRP A 40 -1.12 -0.51 -7.38
CA TRP A 40 -0.70 -1.27 -6.21
C TRP A 40 -1.17 -0.65 -4.90
N VAL A 41 -1.18 -1.46 -3.85
CA VAL A 41 -1.46 -1.08 -2.47
C VAL A 41 -0.30 -1.53 -1.59
N GLU A 42 0.20 -0.67 -0.71
CA GLU A 42 1.18 -1.04 0.30
C GLU A 42 0.51 -1.26 1.65
N LEU A 43 0.93 -2.31 2.33
CA LEU A 43 0.55 -2.63 3.70
C LEU A 43 1.74 -2.46 4.63
N CYS A 44 1.54 -1.83 5.79
CA CYS A 44 2.55 -1.65 6.83
C CYS A 44 2.11 -2.31 8.13
N ASN A 45 3.02 -3.03 8.78
CA ASN A 45 2.83 -3.53 10.14
C ASN A 45 3.28 -2.46 11.15
N ILE A 46 2.33 -1.74 11.74
CA ILE A 46 2.60 -0.73 12.78
C ILE A 46 2.62 -1.31 14.19
N GLY A 47 2.38 -2.62 14.33
CA GLY A 47 2.37 -3.33 15.61
C GLY A 47 3.75 -3.78 16.08
N PRO A 48 3.86 -4.23 17.33
CA PRO A 48 5.11 -4.65 17.95
C PRO A 48 5.50 -6.12 17.66
N ALA A 49 4.67 -6.86 16.91
CA ALA A 49 4.88 -8.28 16.66
C ALA A 49 4.71 -8.63 15.17
N PRO A 50 5.38 -9.69 14.67
CA PRO A 50 5.16 -10.17 13.32
C PRO A 50 3.70 -10.61 13.11
N VAL A 51 3.15 -10.32 11.93
CA VAL A 51 1.79 -10.67 11.51
C VAL A 51 1.84 -11.55 10.27
N GLU A 52 1.05 -12.63 10.26
CA GLU A 52 0.86 -13.50 9.10
C GLU A 52 -0.28 -12.95 8.23
N LEU A 53 0.02 -12.61 6.98
CA LEU A 53 -0.93 -12.01 6.04
C LEU A 53 -1.80 -13.05 5.30
N GLY A 54 -1.36 -14.33 5.29
CA GLY A 54 -2.04 -15.38 4.54
C GLY A 54 -3.53 -15.49 4.84
N GLY A 55 -4.36 -15.38 3.79
CA GLY A 55 -5.81 -15.39 3.87
C GLY A 55 -6.45 -14.08 4.36
N MET A 56 -5.68 -13.01 4.59
CA MET A 56 -6.25 -11.67 4.72
C MET A 56 -6.86 -11.26 3.38
N MET A 57 -7.91 -10.45 3.41
CA MET A 57 -8.65 -10.06 2.22
C MET A 57 -8.57 -8.53 2.03
N LEU A 58 -8.20 -8.11 0.84
CA LEU A 58 -8.38 -6.73 0.38
C LEU A 58 -9.58 -6.71 -0.56
N SER A 59 -10.50 -5.76 -0.37
CA SER A 59 -11.69 -5.63 -1.19
C SER A 59 -12.07 -4.19 -1.47
N ASP A 60 -12.76 -4.00 -2.59
CA ASP A 60 -13.57 -2.84 -2.94
C ASP A 60 -15.07 -3.22 -2.97
N PRO A 61 -15.99 -2.32 -3.36
CA PRO A 61 -17.41 -2.66 -3.48
C PRO A 61 -17.74 -3.72 -4.55
N GLY A 62 -16.83 -4.03 -5.48
CA GLY A 62 -17.06 -4.93 -6.62
C GLY A 62 -16.24 -6.20 -6.60
N ASN A 63 -15.04 -6.16 -6.05
CA ASN A 63 -14.04 -7.22 -6.16
C ASN A 63 -13.40 -7.54 -4.80
N GLN A 64 -12.73 -8.69 -4.75
CA GLN A 64 -11.95 -9.10 -3.57
C GLN A 64 -10.80 -10.00 -3.98
N LEU A 65 -9.70 -9.87 -3.25
CA LEU A 65 -8.54 -10.74 -3.34
C LEU A 65 -8.10 -11.23 -1.96
N PHE A 66 -7.44 -12.37 -1.92
CA PHE A 66 -6.91 -12.98 -0.72
C PHE A 66 -5.39 -13.07 -0.80
N LEU A 67 -4.71 -12.55 0.20
CA LEU A 67 -3.24 -12.54 0.23
C LEU A 67 -2.69 -13.95 0.43
N ASP A 68 -1.62 -14.27 -0.27
CA ASP A 68 -0.85 -15.49 -0.07
C ASP A 68 -0.09 -15.46 1.28
N PRO A 69 0.37 -16.61 1.79
CA PRO A 69 1.15 -16.68 3.02
C PRO A 69 2.40 -15.80 2.95
N HIS A 70 2.48 -14.83 3.85
CA HIS A 70 3.59 -13.88 3.98
C HIS A 70 3.64 -13.35 5.41
N THR A 71 4.83 -13.32 6.04
CA THR A 71 4.98 -12.81 7.40
C THR A 71 5.59 -11.41 7.35
N LEU A 72 4.88 -10.42 7.90
CA LEU A 72 5.32 -9.03 7.96
C LEU A 72 5.76 -8.68 9.39
N GLY A 73 7.06 -8.39 9.56
CA GLY A 73 7.64 -8.00 10.84
C GLY A 73 7.24 -6.59 11.28
N PRO A 74 7.52 -6.21 12.55
CA PRO A 74 7.25 -4.87 13.06
C PRO A 74 7.95 -3.77 12.24
N GLY A 75 7.20 -2.78 11.77
CA GLY A 75 7.69 -1.69 10.93
C GLY A 75 7.98 -2.06 9.48
N GLU A 76 7.82 -3.33 9.10
CA GLU A 76 8.01 -3.77 7.72
C GLU A 76 6.81 -3.41 6.85
N ARG A 77 7.09 -3.28 5.56
CA ARG A 77 6.12 -2.98 4.51
C ARG A 77 6.15 -4.04 3.43
N VAL A 78 5.00 -4.29 2.81
CA VAL A 78 4.86 -5.20 1.67
C VAL A 78 3.91 -4.60 0.66
N VAL A 79 4.23 -4.75 -0.62
CA VAL A 79 3.37 -4.28 -1.70
C VAL A 79 2.49 -5.42 -2.21
N VAL A 80 1.22 -5.10 -2.42
CA VAL A 80 0.21 -5.91 -3.12
C VAL A 80 0.03 -5.28 -4.50
N PRO A 81 0.73 -5.73 -5.54
CA PRO A 81 0.60 -5.16 -6.88
C PRO A 81 -0.55 -5.81 -7.66
N ALA A 82 -1.16 -5.06 -8.56
CA ALA A 82 -2.10 -5.61 -9.53
C ALA A 82 -1.46 -6.67 -10.43
N ASP A 83 -0.24 -6.39 -10.89
CA ASP A 83 0.60 -7.28 -11.69
C ASP A 83 2.05 -7.21 -11.19
N ILE A 84 2.59 -8.35 -10.73
CA ILE A 84 3.94 -8.42 -10.16
C ILE A 84 5.01 -8.12 -11.24
N GLU A 85 4.81 -8.54 -12.49
CA GLU A 85 5.80 -8.30 -13.56
C GLU A 85 5.83 -6.83 -13.94
N ALA A 86 4.66 -6.18 -14.07
CA ALA A 86 4.56 -4.74 -14.32
C ALA A 86 5.19 -3.94 -13.17
N PHE A 87 4.84 -4.26 -11.92
CA PHE A 87 5.40 -3.62 -10.75
C PHE A 87 6.93 -3.75 -10.67
N THR A 88 7.46 -4.97 -10.79
CA THR A 88 8.91 -5.21 -10.71
C THR A 88 9.65 -4.63 -11.91
N GLY A 89 8.99 -4.50 -13.06
CA GLY A 89 9.51 -3.78 -14.23
C GLY A 89 9.67 -2.28 -13.97
N ALA A 90 8.73 -1.67 -13.25
CA ALA A 90 8.74 -0.25 -12.90
C ALA A 90 9.65 0.06 -11.70
N TYR A 91 9.57 -0.71 -10.62
CA TYR A 91 10.22 -0.39 -9.33
C TYR A 91 11.44 -1.26 -9.02
N GLY A 92 11.70 -2.32 -9.82
CA GLY A 92 12.81 -3.25 -9.59
C GLY A 92 12.45 -4.43 -8.67
N HIS A 93 13.41 -5.38 -8.52
CA HIS A 93 13.18 -6.65 -7.80
C HIS A 93 13.55 -6.60 -6.31
N GLY A 94 13.93 -5.44 -5.77
CA GLY A 94 14.40 -5.31 -4.38
C GLY A 94 13.31 -5.03 -3.36
N ILE A 95 12.07 -4.81 -3.81
CA ILE A 95 10.93 -4.47 -2.97
C ILE A 95 10.19 -5.76 -2.60
N ASP A 96 9.76 -5.84 -1.34
CA ASP A 96 8.97 -6.97 -0.84
C ASP A 96 7.55 -6.91 -1.39
N VAL A 97 7.12 -7.99 -2.04
CA VAL A 97 5.81 -8.10 -2.67
C VAL A 97 5.10 -9.36 -2.19
N VAL A 98 3.79 -9.29 -2.01
CA VAL A 98 2.94 -10.44 -1.72
C VAL A 98 2.02 -10.73 -2.89
N SER A 99 1.97 -11.99 -3.32
CA SER A 99 1.01 -12.50 -4.30
C SER A 99 -0.37 -12.71 -3.67
N TRP A 100 -1.36 -12.89 -4.52
CA TRP A 100 -2.75 -13.03 -4.09
C TRP A 100 -3.55 -13.91 -5.06
N ASP A 101 -4.70 -14.38 -4.60
CA ASP A 101 -5.72 -15.10 -5.38
C ASP A 101 -7.04 -14.33 -5.35
N GLY A 102 -7.81 -14.40 -6.45
CA GLY A 102 -9.09 -13.72 -6.56
C GLY A 102 -9.18 -12.77 -7.74
N VAL A 103 -9.76 -11.59 -7.51
CA VAL A 103 -9.92 -10.54 -8.54
C VAL A 103 -9.34 -9.23 -8.00
N TRP A 104 -8.47 -8.59 -8.79
CA TRP A 104 -7.90 -7.29 -8.45
C TRP A 104 -9.00 -6.24 -8.22
N THR A 105 -8.80 -5.40 -7.22
CA THR A 105 -9.77 -4.39 -6.77
C THR A 105 -9.85 -3.16 -7.68
N LYS A 106 -9.20 -3.11 -8.82
CA LYS A 106 -9.26 -2.02 -9.80
C LYS A 106 -9.49 -0.65 -9.17
N LEU A 107 -8.40 -0.01 -8.73
CA LEU A 107 -8.47 1.26 -8.02
C LEU A 107 -9.04 2.35 -8.92
N SER A 108 -10.23 2.89 -8.58
CA SER A 108 -10.88 3.91 -9.40
C SER A 108 -10.09 5.22 -9.43
N ASN A 109 -9.82 5.76 -10.63
CA ASN A 109 -9.10 7.02 -10.83
C ASN A 109 -9.85 8.26 -10.29
N SER A 110 -11.13 8.13 -9.95
CA SER A 110 -11.92 9.22 -9.35
C SER A 110 -12.18 9.08 -7.86
N GLY A 111 -11.66 7.98 -7.27
CA GLY A 111 -11.86 7.65 -5.87
C GLY A 111 -12.56 6.31 -5.68
N ASP A 112 -12.21 5.63 -4.59
CA ASP A 112 -12.73 4.30 -4.26
C ASP A 112 -12.74 4.06 -2.76
N GLN A 113 -13.27 2.90 -2.35
CA GLN A 113 -13.20 2.38 -1.00
C GLN A 113 -12.43 1.07 -0.99
N LEU A 114 -11.35 1.02 -0.22
CA LEU A 114 -10.59 -0.19 0.06
C LEU A 114 -10.81 -0.63 1.49
N ILE A 115 -11.07 -1.92 1.70
CA ILE A 115 -11.22 -2.49 3.03
C ILE A 115 -10.27 -3.68 3.16
N LEU A 116 -9.40 -3.63 4.16
CA LEU A 116 -8.54 -4.72 4.55
C LEU A 116 -9.21 -5.52 5.68
N TYR A 117 -9.40 -6.82 5.47
CA TYR A 117 -9.93 -7.75 6.46
C TYR A 117 -8.87 -8.72 6.94
N SER A 118 -8.94 -9.09 8.20
CA SER A 118 -8.21 -10.24 8.73
C SER A 118 -8.66 -11.55 8.08
N SER A 119 -7.85 -12.60 8.19
CA SER A 119 -8.24 -13.95 7.78
C SER A 119 -9.49 -14.50 8.51
N ALA A 120 -9.89 -13.90 9.64
CA ALA A 120 -11.11 -14.20 10.36
C ALA A 120 -12.31 -13.33 9.94
N GLY A 121 -12.14 -12.42 8.97
CA GLY A 121 -13.17 -11.53 8.44
C GLY A 121 -13.45 -10.27 9.28
N ALA A 122 -12.58 -9.92 10.24
CA ALA A 122 -12.67 -8.63 10.94
C ALA A 122 -12.01 -7.53 10.11
N VAL A 123 -12.62 -6.34 10.06
CA VAL A 123 -12.02 -5.16 9.42
C VAL A 123 -10.77 -4.75 10.21
N LEU A 124 -9.65 -4.61 9.52
CA LEU A 124 -8.38 -4.13 10.07
C LEU A 124 -8.17 -2.66 9.74
N ASP A 125 -8.39 -2.30 8.48
CA ASP A 125 -8.28 -0.92 8.01
C ASP A 125 -9.31 -0.66 6.90
N GLU A 126 -9.70 0.61 6.72
CA GLU A 126 -10.67 1.03 5.71
C GLU A 126 -10.25 2.41 5.19
N LEU A 127 -10.00 2.51 3.89
CA LEU A 127 -9.62 3.72 3.19
C LEU A 127 -10.69 4.08 2.15
N SER A 128 -11.23 5.30 2.23
CA SER A 128 -12.05 5.86 1.15
C SER A 128 -11.34 7.10 0.64
N TYR A 129 -10.69 6.99 -0.51
CA TYR A 129 -9.93 8.07 -1.12
C TYR A 129 -10.70 8.76 -2.26
N SER A 130 -10.24 9.94 -2.66
CA SER A 130 -10.71 10.69 -3.82
C SER A 130 -9.52 11.25 -4.60
N ASP A 131 -9.69 11.45 -5.91
CA ASP A 131 -8.75 12.10 -6.82
C ASP A 131 -8.41 13.56 -6.41
N THR A 132 -9.23 14.14 -5.54
CA THR A 132 -8.99 15.48 -4.98
C THR A 132 -8.05 15.50 -3.79
N TRP A 133 -7.68 14.35 -3.23
CA TRP A 133 -6.80 14.28 -2.08
C TRP A 133 -5.38 14.70 -2.44
N GLY A 134 -4.83 15.63 -1.64
CA GLY A 134 -3.49 16.16 -1.85
C GLY A 134 -3.39 17.18 -2.99
N VAL A 135 -4.50 17.79 -3.42
CA VAL A 135 -4.47 18.92 -4.36
C VAL A 135 -3.83 20.12 -3.68
N GLU A 136 -2.74 20.66 -4.24
CA GLU A 136 -2.09 21.85 -3.73
C GLU A 136 -2.90 23.12 -3.99
N GLU A 137 -2.68 24.14 -3.15
CA GLU A 137 -3.36 25.45 -3.30
C GLU A 137 -3.01 26.10 -4.66
N GLY A 138 -4.03 26.28 -5.48
CA GLY A 138 -3.90 26.86 -6.82
C GLY A 138 -3.79 25.83 -7.96
N ASP A 139 -3.69 24.55 -7.64
CA ASP A 139 -3.80 23.45 -8.61
C ASP A 139 -5.26 22.98 -8.74
N THR A 140 -5.54 22.26 -9.81
CA THR A 140 -6.87 21.67 -10.10
C THR A 140 -6.85 20.16 -10.01
N ARG A 141 -5.68 19.54 -9.74
CA ARG A 141 -5.46 18.10 -9.79
C ARG A 141 -4.31 17.70 -8.84
N SER A 142 -4.47 16.60 -8.16
CA SER A 142 -3.43 16.01 -7.34
C SER A 142 -2.30 15.41 -8.20
N ASP A 143 -1.08 15.41 -7.71
CA ASP A 143 0.02 14.69 -8.35
C ASP A 143 -0.15 13.17 -8.28
N ALA A 144 -0.96 12.67 -7.35
CA ALA A 144 -1.36 11.26 -7.30
C ALA A 144 -2.43 10.88 -8.35
N ASP A 145 -3.06 11.88 -9.01
CA ASP A 145 -4.07 11.65 -10.04
C ASP A 145 -3.43 11.66 -11.44
N GLY A 146 -2.81 10.53 -11.84
CA GLY A 146 -2.24 10.29 -13.17
C GLY A 146 -1.06 11.19 -13.53
N ARG A 147 -0.31 11.66 -12.52
CA ARG A 147 0.97 12.38 -12.72
C ARG A 147 2.16 11.57 -12.21
N GLY A 148 1.95 10.29 -11.90
CA GLY A 148 2.97 9.33 -11.51
C GLY A 148 3.23 9.21 -10.02
N SER A 149 2.74 10.12 -9.17
CA SER A 149 2.87 9.99 -7.72
C SER A 149 1.86 8.98 -7.17
N SER A 150 2.30 8.22 -6.16
CA SER A 150 1.39 7.50 -5.26
C SER A 150 0.74 8.47 -4.27
N LEU A 151 -0.28 8.00 -3.57
CA LEU A 151 -0.89 8.68 -2.43
C LEU A 151 -0.40 8.00 -1.15
N GLU A 152 0.30 8.75 -0.29
CA GLU A 152 0.98 8.27 0.91
C GLU A 152 0.29 8.74 2.20
N LYS A 153 0.20 7.85 3.19
CA LYS A 153 -0.32 8.16 4.53
C LYS A 153 0.74 8.85 5.38
N MET A 154 0.42 10.02 5.96
CA MET A 154 1.37 10.84 6.74
C MET A 154 1.56 10.34 8.18
N ASP A 155 0.49 9.96 8.86
CA ASP A 155 0.53 9.32 10.18
C ASP A 155 -0.10 7.94 10.05
N LEU A 156 0.75 6.90 10.10
CA LEU A 156 0.32 5.51 9.92
C LEU A 156 -0.70 5.04 10.95
N ALA A 157 -0.62 5.56 12.18
CA ALA A 157 -1.57 5.27 13.26
C ALA A 157 -2.81 6.18 13.22
N GLY A 158 -2.78 7.23 12.39
CA GLY A 158 -3.86 8.20 12.26
C GLY A 158 -5.03 7.70 11.41
N PRO A 159 -6.13 8.45 11.38
CA PRO A 159 -7.33 8.08 10.62
C PRO A 159 -7.11 8.20 9.10
N ASN A 160 -7.84 7.42 8.32
CA ASN A 160 -7.88 7.51 6.86
C ASN A 160 -8.83 8.63 6.41
N VAL A 161 -8.34 9.86 6.50
CA VAL A 161 -9.03 11.09 6.08
C VAL A 161 -8.10 11.92 5.20
N GLU A 162 -8.66 12.75 4.33
CA GLU A 162 -7.91 13.58 3.37
C GLU A 162 -6.68 14.26 3.98
N SER A 163 -6.83 14.90 5.15
CA SER A 163 -5.74 15.64 5.82
C SER A 163 -4.59 14.77 6.34
N ASN A 164 -4.70 13.44 6.25
CA ASN A 164 -3.66 12.47 6.64
C ASN A 164 -3.07 11.74 5.44
N TRP A 165 -3.32 12.21 4.22
CA TRP A 165 -2.78 11.65 3.00
C TRP A 165 -2.25 12.74 2.09
N ALA A 166 -1.13 12.50 1.41
CA ALA A 166 -0.53 13.42 0.44
C ALA A 166 0.16 12.65 -0.69
N PRO A 167 0.33 13.29 -1.88
CA PRO A 167 1.12 12.68 -2.95
C PRO A 167 2.57 12.48 -2.50
N SER A 168 3.18 11.38 -2.95
CA SER A 168 4.61 11.14 -2.79
C SER A 168 5.43 12.24 -3.46
N VAL A 169 6.53 12.62 -2.82
CA VAL A 169 7.51 13.57 -3.35
C VAL A 169 8.86 12.90 -3.69
N ASP A 170 8.93 11.57 -3.60
CA ASP A 170 10.15 10.81 -3.90
C ASP A 170 10.17 10.33 -5.35
N PHE A 171 11.36 10.42 -5.96
CA PHE A 171 11.70 10.03 -7.32
C PHE A 171 12.39 8.66 -7.37
N SER A 172 12.01 7.73 -6.52
CA SER A 172 12.72 6.45 -6.38
C SER A 172 12.46 5.44 -7.51
N CYS A 173 11.54 5.74 -8.41
CA CYS A 173 11.26 4.90 -9.58
C CYS A 173 12.46 4.90 -10.56
N PRO A 174 12.96 3.72 -10.95
CA PRO A 174 14.06 3.62 -11.92
C PRO A 174 13.63 3.85 -13.38
N VAL A 175 12.34 3.92 -13.66
CA VAL A 175 11.83 4.14 -15.01
C VAL A 175 11.86 5.63 -15.33
N ALA A 176 12.50 5.96 -16.44
CA ALA A 176 12.59 7.32 -16.93
C ALA A 176 11.77 7.46 -18.23
N ASP A 177 11.16 8.62 -18.42
CA ASP A 177 10.53 8.98 -19.68
C ASP A 177 11.55 8.83 -20.82
N PRO A 178 11.26 8.07 -21.90
CA PRO A 178 12.18 7.89 -23.00
C PRO A 178 12.43 9.17 -23.82
N GLU A 179 11.61 10.20 -23.72
CA GLU A 179 11.73 11.45 -24.44
C GLU A 179 12.64 12.46 -23.73
N ASP A 180 12.56 12.59 -22.41
CA ASP A 180 13.29 13.62 -21.67
C ASP A 180 14.13 13.08 -20.48
N GLY A 181 13.96 11.81 -20.12
CA GLY A 181 14.69 11.16 -19.03
C GLY A 181 14.19 11.55 -17.62
N SER A 182 13.03 12.19 -17.49
CA SER A 182 12.42 12.49 -16.20
C SER A 182 11.88 11.21 -15.52
N PRO A 183 11.85 11.13 -14.18
CA PRO A 183 11.18 10.04 -13.48
C PRO A 183 9.68 10.03 -13.80
N VAL A 184 9.12 8.83 -14.00
CA VAL A 184 7.72 8.68 -14.41
C VAL A 184 6.82 8.02 -13.37
N CYS A 185 7.40 7.55 -12.28
CA CYS A 185 6.65 7.05 -11.15
C CYS A 185 7.30 7.55 -9.86
N TRP A 186 6.49 8.00 -8.94
CA TRP A 186 6.92 8.57 -7.67
C TRP A 186 6.15 7.86 -6.55
N GLY A 187 6.90 7.25 -5.66
CA GLY A 187 6.37 6.50 -4.55
C GLY A 187 7.49 5.88 -3.74
N THR A 188 7.19 5.42 -2.56
CA THR A 188 8.15 4.79 -1.66
C THR A 188 7.82 3.32 -1.36
N PRO A 189 7.40 2.51 -2.36
CA PRO A 189 6.99 1.15 -2.07
C PRO A 189 8.11 0.36 -1.36
N GLY A 190 7.78 -0.21 -0.20
CA GLY A 190 8.73 -0.94 0.64
C GLY A 190 9.63 -0.07 1.54
N ALA A 191 9.47 1.26 1.51
CA ALA A 191 10.22 2.21 2.33
C ALA A 191 9.29 3.15 3.12
N PRO A 192 9.76 3.88 4.14
CA PRO A 192 8.95 4.89 4.81
C PRO A 192 8.46 5.96 3.86
N ASN A 193 7.19 6.34 3.99
CA ASN A 193 6.55 7.37 3.18
C ASN A 193 7.29 8.70 3.26
N THR A 194 7.45 9.41 2.15
CA THR A 194 8.16 10.71 2.10
C THR A 194 7.46 11.80 2.89
N VAL A 195 6.16 11.68 3.06
CA VAL A 195 5.29 12.62 3.80
C VAL A 195 5.05 12.19 5.24
N GLU A 196 5.67 11.09 5.72
CA GLU A 196 5.46 10.55 7.06
C GLU A 196 5.91 11.54 8.14
N THR A 197 4.99 11.91 9.05
CA THR A 197 5.22 12.95 10.06
C THR A 197 5.68 12.42 11.40
N SER A 198 5.57 11.11 11.62
CA SER A 198 5.98 10.45 12.86
C SER A 198 6.49 9.05 12.56
N ALA A 199 7.76 8.81 12.82
CA ALA A 199 8.23 7.44 12.99
C ALA A 199 7.61 6.86 14.27
N PRO A 200 7.19 5.61 14.26
CA PRO A 200 6.69 4.92 15.44
C PRO A 200 7.73 4.81 16.57
#